data_d53c5b2ba1adf464c843424c5e6f4df0
#
_entry.id   d53c5b2ba1adf464c843424c5e6f4df0
#
_cell.length_a   1.000
_cell.length_b   1.000
_cell.length_c   1.000
_cell.angle_alpha   90.00
_cell.angle_beta   90.00
_cell.angle_gamma   90.00
#
_symmetry.space_group_name_H-M   'P 1'
#
loop_
_entity.id
_entity.type
_entity.pdbx_description
1 polymer ?
#
loop_
_entity_poly.entity_id
_entity_poly.type
_entity_poly.pdbx_seq_one_letter_code
_entity_poly.pdbx_strand_id
1 'polypeptide(L)'
;GVLAKLEEEREAQKRYWEEHSRDLTVEAMMLDSRAADLDKEERPEILSLLPSYEGKSVLELGAGIGRFTGELAKTAGHVLAMDFIESVIKKNESINGHYKNASFMCADVTSPDLVIEDNSIDLIFSNWLLMYLSDAEVEKLVERMVKWLKVGGHIFFRESCFHQSGDSKRKVNPTHYREPRFYTKVFKEGHAIDQSGSSSELSLLTCKCVGAYVKNKKNQNQICWLWQKVKSTEDRGFQRFLDNVQYKTSGILRYERVFGQGFVSTGGIETTKEFVDLLDLKPGQKVLDVGCGIGGGDFYMAENYDVHVVGIDLSINMVSFALEHAIGRKCAVEFEVADCTTKTYPDNTFDVIYSRDTILHIQ
;
A
#
# COMPACT_ATOMS: atom_id res chain seq x y z
N GLY A 1 19.17 26.65 -8.19
CA GLY A 1 17.75 26.75 -7.94
C GLY A 1 17.11 25.40 -7.63
N VAL A 2 15.78 25.34 -7.59
CA VAL A 2 15.01 24.12 -7.26
C VAL A 2 15.32 22.99 -8.24
N LEU A 3 15.44 23.28 -9.53
CA LEU A 3 15.76 22.28 -10.56
C LEU A 3 17.14 21.64 -10.32
N ALA A 4 18.16 22.43 -10.00
CA ALA A 4 19.50 21.91 -9.72
C ALA A 4 19.50 20.99 -8.50
N LYS A 5 18.71 21.31 -7.46
CA LYS A 5 18.58 20.49 -6.26
C LYS A 5 17.88 19.15 -6.55
N LEU A 6 16.86 19.15 -7.41
CA LEU A 6 16.17 17.93 -7.85
C LEU A 6 17.10 17.03 -8.68
N GLU A 7 17.93 17.61 -9.55
CA GLU A 7 18.92 16.87 -10.33
C GLU A 7 19.98 16.23 -9.42
N GLU A 8 20.48 16.97 -8.41
CA GLU A 8 21.42 16.43 -7.42
C GLU A 8 20.82 15.27 -6.63
N GLU A 9 19.56 15.38 -6.21
CA GLU A 9 18.85 14.31 -5.50
C GLU A 9 18.73 13.08 -6.40
N ARG A 10 18.36 13.26 -7.68
CA ARG A 10 18.26 12.18 -8.67
C ARG A 10 19.59 11.46 -8.88
N GLU A 11 20.66 12.21 -9.06
CA GLU A 11 22.01 11.63 -9.20
C GLU A 11 22.47 10.89 -7.95
N ALA A 12 22.14 11.40 -6.76
CA ALA A 12 22.43 10.72 -5.50
C ALA A 12 21.67 9.38 -5.39
N GLN A 13 20.40 9.34 -5.78
CA GLN A 13 19.59 8.11 -5.82
C GLN A 13 20.20 7.10 -6.80
N LYS A 14 20.55 7.54 -8.00
CA LYS A 14 21.14 6.67 -9.02
C LYS A 14 22.46 6.07 -8.54
N ARG A 15 23.37 6.89 -8.00
CA ARG A 15 24.67 6.43 -7.45
C ARG A 15 24.48 5.42 -6.32
N TYR A 16 23.54 5.70 -5.41
CA TYR A 16 23.23 4.81 -4.30
C TYR A 16 22.83 3.42 -4.81
N TRP A 17 21.93 3.34 -5.78
CA TRP A 17 21.44 2.08 -6.32
C TRP A 17 22.48 1.37 -7.20
N GLU A 18 23.31 2.10 -7.95
CA GLU A 18 24.41 1.52 -8.70
C GLU A 18 25.43 0.85 -7.77
N GLU A 19 25.74 1.47 -6.63
CA GLU A 19 26.63 0.87 -5.63
C GLU A 19 26.00 -0.35 -4.93
N HIS A 20 24.74 -0.27 -4.54
CA HIS A 20 24.06 -1.31 -3.78
C HIS A 20 23.54 -2.45 -4.66
N SER A 21 23.43 -2.28 -5.96
CA SER A 21 23.04 -3.33 -6.90
C SER A 21 24.16 -4.27 -7.32
N ARG A 22 25.36 -4.08 -6.83
CA ARG A 22 26.49 -5.02 -7.06
C ARG A 22 26.19 -6.41 -6.50
N ASP A 23 25.50 -6.47 -5.38
CA ASP A 23 24.97 -7.70 -4.81
C ASP A 23 23.48 -7.83 -5.20
N LEU A 24 23.24 -8.51 -6.32
CA LEU A 24 21.91 -8.67 -6.93
C LEU A 24 21.17 -9.83 -6.26
N THR A 25 20.93 -9.74 -4.96
CA THR A 25 20.23 -10.74 -4.14
C THR A 25 18.95 -10.21 -3.55
N VAL A 26 18.06 -11.12 -3.14
CA VAL A 26 16.81 -10.76 -2.44
C VAL A 26 17.11 -10.05 -1.11
N GLU A 27 18.14 -10.48 -0.38
CA GLU A 27 18.58 -9.87 0.88
C GLU A 27 18.96 -8.40 0.70
N ALA A 28 19.75 -8.09 -0.34
CA ALA A 28 20.16 -6.72 -0.64
C ALA A 28 18.96 -5.83 -1.02
N MET A 29 18.00 -6.37 -1.78
CA MET A 29 16.81 -5.62 -2.22
C MET A 29 15.84 -5.34 -1.07
N MET A 30 15.68 -6.27 -0.15
CA MET A 30 14.76 -6.16 0.99
C MET A 30 15.40 -5.51 2.23
N LEU A 31 16.71 -5.35 2.27
CA LEU A 31 17.42 -4.84 3.45
C LEU A 31 17.18 -5.66 4.71
N ASP A 32 17.08 -6.96 4.58
CA ASP A 32 16.76 -7.85 5.68
C ASP A 32 17.52 -9.16 5.59
N SER A 33 18.10 -9.60 6.72
CA SER A 33 18.84 -10.85 6.82
C SER A 33 17.96 -12.10 6.66
N ARG A 34 16.64 -11.94 6.86
CA ARG A 34 15.64 -13.02 6.74
C ARG A 34 14.76 -12.83 5.50
N ALA A 35 15.28 -12.14 4.49
CA ALA A 35 14.55 -11.78 3.29
C ALA A 35 13.96 -12.98 2.54
N ALA A 36 14.67 -14.10 2.46
CA ALA A 36 14.18 -15.30 1.76
C ALA A 36 12.91 -15.87 2.43
N ASP A 37 12.86 -15.86 3.77
CA ASP A 37 11.69 -16.34 4.52
C ASP A 37 10.51 -15.37 4.37
N LEU A 38 10.77 -14.06 4.48
CA LEU A 38 9.76 -13.04 4.29
C LEU A 38 9.20 -13.05 2.86
N ASP A 39 10.05 -13.19 1.84
CA ASP A 39 9.65 -13.22 0.44
C ASP A 39 8.68 -14.36 0.14
N LYS A 40 8.90 -15.54 0.73
CA LYS A 40 8.01 -16.69 0.55
C LYS A 40 6.58 -16.45 1.05
N GLU A 41 6.41 -15.67 2.12
CA GLU A 41 5.09 -15.33 2.65
C GLU A 41 4.51 -14.06 2.02
N GLU A 42 5.35 -13.04 1.83
CA GLU A 42 4.95 -11.74 1.35
C GLU A 42 4.53 -11.74 -0.13
N ARG A 43 5.29 -12.39 -0.98
CA ARG A 43 5.04 -12.36 -2.43
C ARG A 43 3.67 -12.93 -2.80
N PRO A 44 3.26 -14.12 -2.32
CA PRO A 44 1.90 -14.62 -2.56
C PRO A 44 0.82 -13.70 -2.00
N GLU A 45 1.03 -13.12 -0.84
CA GLU A 45 0.10 -12.17 -0.23
C GLU A 45 -0.11 -10.94 -1.12
N ILE A 46 0.97 -10.32 -1.59
CA ILE A 46 0.91 -9.15 -2.47
C ILE A 46 0.20 -9.49 -3.78
N LEU A 47 0.55 -10.61 -4.41
CA LEU A 47 -0.11 -11.05 -5.63
C LEU A 47 -1.60 -11.31 -5.44
N SER A 48 -2.01 -11.80 -4.27
CA SER A 48 -3.42 -12.02 -3.94
C SER A 48 -4.26 -10.76 -3.85
N LEU A 49 -3.61 -9.60 -3.64
CA LEU A 49 -4.29 -8.30 -3.57
C LEU A 49 -4.60 -7.71 -4.95
N LEU A 50 -3.97 -8.22 -5.98
CA LEU A 50 -4.13 -7.71 -7.33
C LEU A 50 -5.48 -8.12 -7.93
N PRO A 51 -6.10 -7.23 -8.74
CA PRO A 51 -7.24 -7.65 -9.56
C PRO A 51 -6.77 -8.66 -10.62
N SER A 52 -7.69 -9.37 -11.24
CA SER A 52 -7.34 -10.26 -12.35
C SER A 52 -6.68 -9.48 -13.48
N TYR A 53 -5.49 -9.92 -13.88
CA TYR A 53 -4.74 -9.36 -15.00
C TYR A 53 -4.48 -10.41 -16.10
N GLU A 54 -5.20 -11.53 -16.07
CA GLU A 54 -5.09 -12.56 -17.08
C GLU A 54 -5.32 -12.01 -18.49
N GLY A 55 -4.38 -12.23 -19.38
CA GLY A 55 -4.42 -11.75 -20.76
C GLY A 55 -4.29 -10.23 -20.91
N LYS A 56 -3.98 -9.50 -19.85
CA LYS A 56 -3.96 -8.02 -19.84
C LYS A 56 -2.54 -7.45 -19.90
N SER A 57 -2.45 -6.16 -20.19
CA SER A 57 -1.19 -5.40 -20.25
C SER A 57 -0.80 -4.91 -18.86
N VAL A 58 0.37 -5.36 -18.39
CA VAL A 58 0.95 -4.99 -17.11
C VAL A 58 2.21 -4.15 -17.31
N LEU A 59 2.30 -3.03 -16.60
CA LEU A 59 3.50 -2.20 -16.51
C LEU A 59 4.06 -2.35 -15.10
N GLU A 60 5.27 -2.91 -14.98
CA GLU A 60 5.97 -3.05 -13.69
C GLU A 60 7.04 -1.97 -13.58
N LEU A 61 6.87 -1.05 -12.62
CA LEU A 61 7.79 0.04 -12.34
C LEU A 61 8.73 -0.34 -11.20
N GLY A 62 10.02 -0.07 -11.36
CA GLY A 62 11.01 -0.44 -10.36
C GLY A 62 11.10 -1.96 -10.20
N ALA A 63 11.16 -2.68 -11.32
CA ALA A 63 11.05 -4.14 -11.36
C ALA A 63 12.20 -4.86 -10.64
N GLY A 64 13.33 -4.20 -10.44
CA GLY A 64 14.49 -4.79 -9.79
C GLY A 64 14.98 -6.03 -10.52
N ILE A 65 15.45 -7.02 -9.76
CA ILE A 65 15.93 -8.30 -10.27
C ILE A 65 14.81 -9.28 -10.66
N GLY A 66 13.54 -8.88 -10.52
CA GLY A 66 12.41 -9.66 -11.00
C GLY A 66 11.68 -10.50 -9.98
N ARG A 67 11.65 -10.09 -8.72
CA ARG A 67 10.89 -10.82 -7.68
C ARG A 67 9.44 -11.07 -8.09
N PHE A 68 8.81 -10.14 -8.81
CA PHE A 68 7.42 -10.23 -9.25
C PHE A 68 7.27 -10.41 -10.76
N THR A 69 8.26 -10.04 -11.56
CA THR A 69 8.16 -10.04 -13.03
C THR A 69 7.72 -11.41 -13.58
N GLY A 70 8.39 -12.47 -13.15
CA GLY A 70 8.07 -13.83 -13.59
C GLY A 70 6.67 -14.27 -13.17
N GLU A 71 6.26 -13.93 -11.95
CA GLU A 71 4.92 -14.26 -11.46
C GLU A 71 3.83 -13.54 -12.25
N LEU A 72 4.04 -12.25 -12.55
CA LEU A 72 3.12 -11.48 -13.39
C LEU A 72 3.03 -12.05 -14.81
N ALA A 73 4.16 -12.45 -15.38
CA ALA A 73 4.23 -12.99 -16.74
C ALA A 73 3.51 -14.33 -16.92
N LYS A 74 3.30 -15.10 -15.84
CA LYS A 74 2.60 -16.40 -15.93
C LYS A 74 1.18 -16.28 -16.46
N THR A 75 0.49 -15.20 -16.18
CA THR A 75 -0.92 -15.02 -16.54
C THR A 75 -1.21 -13.75 -17.34
N ALA A 76 -0.37 -12.73 -17.28
CA ALA A 76 -0.54 -11.50 -18.04
C ALA A 76 -0.47 -11.76 -19.55
N GLY A 77 -1.15 -10.94 -20.33
CA GLY A 77 -0.98 -10.91 -21.78
C GLY A 77 0.40 -10.38 -22.18
N HIS A 78 0.84 -9.32 -21.50
CA HIS A 78 2.17 -8.73 -21.66
C HIS A 78 2.61 -8.04 -20.38
N VAL A 79 3.88 -8.19 -20.01
CA VAL A 79 4.52 -7.45 -18.91
C VAL A 79 5.66 -6.63 -19.48
N LEU A 80 5.61 -5.30 -19.28
CA LEU A 80 6.76 -4.43 -19.49
C LEU A 80 7.39 -4.13 -18.13
N ALA A 81 8.57 -4.70 -17.89
CA ALA A 81 9.33 -4.49 -16.67
C ALA A 81 10.36 -3.37 -16.87
N MET A 82 10.33 -2.38 -15.99
CA MET A 82 11.21 -1.22 -16.06
C MET A 82 12.00 -1.05 -14.77
N ASP A 83 13.27 -0.70 -14.94
CA ASP A 83 14.14 -0.25 -13.85
C ASP A 83 15.15 0.75 -14.42
N PHE A 84 15.62 1.69 -13.60
CA PHE A 84 16.56 2.70 -14.08
C PHE A 84 18.02 2.27 -13.96
N ILE A 85 18.30 1.16 -13.29
CA ILE A 85 19.65 0.58 -13.18
C ILE A 85 19.81 -0.55 -14.20
N GLU A 86 20.68 -0.34 -15.18
CA GLU A 86 20.87 -1.27 -16.29
C GLU A 86 21.28 -2.67 -15.85
N SER A 87 22.22 -2.80 -14.90
CA SER A 87 22.67 -4.09 -14.38
C SER A 87 21.55 -4.87 -13.71
N VAL A 88 20.65 -4.18 -13.03
CA VAL A 88 19.51 -4.78 -12.31
C VAL A 88 18.48 -5.32 -13.31
N ILE A 89 18.10 -4.52 -14.31
CA ILE A 89 17.12 -4.97 -15.31
C ILE A 89 17.68 -6.10 -16.20
N LYS A 90 18.97 -6.08 -16.48
CA LYS A 90 19.65 -7.18 -17.19
C LYS A 90 19.63 -8.47 -16.38
N LYS A 91 19.80 -8.39 -15.05
CA LYS A 91 19.68 -9.55 -14.17
C LYS A 91 18.25 -10.10 -14.21
N ASN A 92 17.23 -9.22 -14.15
CA ASN A 92 15.85 -9.62 -14.31
C ASN A 92 15.61 -10.35 -15.64
N GLU A 93 16.08 -9.78 -16.75
CA GLU A 93 15.97 -10.40 -18.08
C GLU A 93 16.68 -11.77 -18.14
N SER A 94 17.82 -11.93 -17.48
CA SER A 94 18.52 -13.21 -17.43
C SER A 94 17.70 -14.30 -16.73
N ILE A 95 16.87 -13.93 -15.76
CA ILE A 95 16.00 -14.84 -15.00
C ILE A 95 14.67 -15.06 -15.70
N ASN A 96 14.03 -13.99 -16.17
CA ASN A 96 12.66 -13.98 -16.65
C ASN A 96 12.51 -13.79 -18.16
N GLY A 97 13.61 -13.61 -18.90
CA GLY A 97 13.58 -13.38 -20.34
C GLY A 97 13.07 -14.56 -21.18
N HIS A 98 12.94 -15.76 -20.59
CA HIS A 98 12.33 -16.90 -21.23
C HIS A 98 10.81 -16.76 -21.39
N TYR A 99 10.15 -15.86 -20.65
CA TYR A 99 8.75 -15.52 -20.87
C TYR A 99 8.62 -14.64 -22.11
N LYS A 100 8.01 -15.18 -23.18
CA LYS A 100 7.87 -14.47 -24.47
C LYS A 100 6.99 -13.24 -24.39
N ASN A 101 6.12 -13.17 -23.39
CA ASN A 101 5.22 -12.03 -23.12
C ASN A 101 5.84 -10.99 -22.18
N ALA A 102 7.10 -11.13 -21.78
CA ALA A 102 7.81 -10.16 -20.95
C ALA A 102 8.80 -9.36 -21.78
N SER A 103 8.81 -8.04 -21.59
CA SER A 103 9.78 -7.11 -22.15
C SER A 103 10.47 -6.38 -21.02
N PHE A 104 11.72 -5.98 -21.24
CA PHE A 104 12.59 -5.36 -20.23
C PHE A 104 13.12 -4.05 -20.77
N MET A 105 13.03 -2.99 -19.97
CA MET A 105 13.46 -1.66 -20.37
C MET A 105 14.24 -0.99 -19.24
N CYS A 106 15.45 -0.51 -19.55
CA CYS A 106 16.16 0.40 -18.66
C CYS A 106 15.64 1.82 -18.91
N ALA A 107 14.89 2.35 -17.95
CA ALA A 107 14.30 3.68 -18.07
C ALA A 107 14.08 4.31 -16.69
N ASP A 108 14.19 5.64 -16.65
CA ASP A 108 13.85 6.45 -15.49
C ASP A 108 12.39 6.91 -15.63
N VAL A 109 11.56 6.52 -14.67
CA VAL A 109 10.11 6.87 -14.64
C VAL A 109 9.87 8.37 -14.49
N THR A 110 10.88 9.13 -14.07
CA THR A 110 10.81 10.60 -13.96
C THR A 110 11.26 11.31 -15.23
N SER A 111 11.84 10.58 -16.19
CA SER A 111 12.35 11.17 -17.43
C SER A 111 11.21 11.65 -18.33
N PRO A 112 11.27 12.87 -18.87
CA PRO A 112 10.31 13.33 -19.86
C PRO A 112 10.40 12.56 -21.19
N ASP A 113 11.54 11.88 -21.44
CA ASP A 113 11.77 11.09 -22.65
C ASP A 113 11.07 9.72 -22.63
N LEU A 114 10.62 9.29 -21.47
CA LEU A 114 9.84 8.05 -21.37
C LEU A 114 8.45 8.25 -21.96
N VAL A 115 8.15 7.50 -23.01
CA VAL A 115 6.86 7.53 -23.70
C VAL A 115 6.17 6.19 -23.56
N ILE A 116 5.00 6.22 -22.95
CA ILE A 116 4.05 5.10 -22.89
C ILE A 116 2.72 5.62 -23.44
N GLU A 117 2.10 4.85 -24.32
CA GLU A 117 0.85 5.23 -24.95
C GLU A 117 -0.26 5.45 -23.91
N ASP A 118 -1.04 6.51 -24.07
CA ASP A 118 -2.21 6.75 -23.22
C ASP A 118 -3.24 5.62 -23.38
N ASN A 119 -3.92 5.29 -22.30
CA ASN A 119 -4.97 4.27 -22.27
C ASN A 119 -4.52 2.90 -22.81
N SER A 120 -3.29 2.50 -22.53
CA SER A 120 -2.70 1.25 -23.03
C SER A 120 -2.49 0.18 -21.96
N ILE A 121 -2.50 0.56 -20.69
CA ILE A 121 -2.13 -0.31 -19.57
C ILE A 121 -3.36 -0.67 -18.74
N ASP A 122 -3.50 -1.96 -18.42
CA ASP A 122 -4.57 -2.48 -17.55
C ASP A 122 -4.17 -2.49 -16.07
N LEU A 123 -2.90 -2.79 -15.76
CA LEU A 123 -2.37 -2.82 -14.40
C LEU A 123 -0.98 -2.19 -14.35
N ILE A 124 -0.81 -1.19 -13.51
CA ILE A 124 0.50 -0.68 -13.12
C ILE A 124 0.84 -1.27 -11.76
N PHE A 125 1.97 -1.97 -11.68
CA PHE A 125 2.48 -2.58 -10.47
C PHE A 125 3.78 -1.92 -10.05
N SER A 126 3.87 -1.46 -8.80
CA SER A 126 5.06 -0.84 -8.25
C SER A 126 5.32 -1.35 -6.83
N ASN A 127 6.53 -1.76 -6.56
CA ASN A 127 6.94 -2.26 -5.27
C ASN A 127 8.24 -1.60 -4.83
N TRP A 128 8.19 -0.80 -3.76
CA TRP A 128 9.32 -0.05 -3.24
C TRP A 128 9.99 0.86 -4.28
N LEU A 129 9.23 1.70 -4.93
CA LEU A 129 9.74 2.69 -5.87
C LEU A 129 9.52 4.12 -5.41
N LEU A 130 8.29 4.45 -5.00
CA LEU A 130 7.89 5.85 -4.75
C LEU A 130 8.66 6.47 -3.59
N MET A 131 9.07 5.68 -2.63
CA MET A 131 9.88 6.14 -1.49
C MET A 131 11.27 6.65 -1.89
N TYR A 132 11.73 6.37 -3.10
CA TYR A 132 13.00 6.87 -3.63
C TYR A 132 12.83 8.13 -4.49
N LEU A 133 11.62 8.59 -4.69
CA LEU A 133 11.27 9.77 -5.48
C LEU A 133 10.99 10.97 -4.57
N SER A 134 11.29 12.18 -5.04
CA SER A 134 10.86 13.39 -4.34
C SER A 134 9.34 13.55 -4.40
N ASP A 135 8.78 14.39 -3.55
CA ASP A 135 7.34 14.64 -3.53
C ASP A 135 6.82 15.12 -4.88
N ALA A 136 7.56 16.07 -5.52
CA ALA A 136 7.19 16.57 -6.84
C ALA A 136 7.27 15.50 -7.93
N GLU A 137 8.26 14.58 -7.84
CA GLU A 137 8.39 13.46 -8.77
C GLU A 137 7.25 12.47 -8.62
N VAL A 138 6.81 12.17 -7.38
CA VAL A 138 5.64 11.32 -7.13
C VAL A 138 4.39 11.94 -7.73
N GLU A 139 4.15 13.23 -7.52
CA GLU A 139 2.98 13.95 -8.07
C GLU A 139 2.93 13.86 -9.60
N LYS A 140 4.05 14.10 -10.26
CA LYS A 140 4.14 14.00 -11.73
C LYS A 140 3.94 12.57 -12.23
N LEU A 141 4.50 11.59 -11.53
CA LEU A 141 4.36 10.19 -11.91
C LEU A 141 2.90 9.74 -11.79
N VAL A 142 2.18 10.18 -10.77
CA VAL A 142 0.75 9.87 -10.63
C VAL A 142 -0.05 10.39 -11.83
N GLU A 143 0.20 11.63 -12.26
CA GLU A 143 -0.46 12.20 -13.45
C GLU A 143 -0.19 11.36 -14.71
N ARG A 144 1.05 10.91 -14.88
CA ARG A 144 1.44 10.04 -16.00
C ARG A 144 0.76 8.68 -15.92
N MET A 145 0.75 8.06 -14.75
CA MET A 145 0.10 6.76 -14.54
C MET A 145 -1.39 6.80 -14.86
N VAL A 146 -2.09 7.86 -14.46
CA VAL A 146 -3.51 8.01 -14.78
C VAL A 146 -3.74 8.09 -16.30
N LYS A 147 -2.84 8.76 -17.04
CA LYS A 147 -2.91 8.82 -18.50
C LYS A 147 -2.62 7.46 -19.15
N TRP A 148 -1.62 6.74 -18.69
CA TRP A 148 -1.25 5.42 -19.23
C TRP A 148 -2.34 4.37 -19.06
N LEU A 149 -3.08 4.45 -17.95
CA LEU A 149 -4.13 3.48 -17.64
C LEU A 149 -5.36 3.63 -18.55
N LYS A 150 -5.90 2.49 -18.93
CA LYS A 150 -7.27 2.41 -19.43
C LYS A 150 -8.26 2.74 -18.32
N VAL A 151 -9.41 3.30 -18.65
CA VAL A 151 -10.53 3.42 -17.69
C VAL A 151 -10.90 2.01 -17.22
N GLY A 152 -11.03 1.83 -15.91
CA GLY A 152 -11.21 0.51 -15.30
C GLY A 152 -9.90 -0.21 -14.96
N GLY A 153 -8.76 0.30 -15.44
CA GLY A 153 -7.44 -0.21 -15.08
C GLY A 153 -7.06 0.14 -13.64
N HIS A 154 -6.03 -0.52 -13.12
CA HIS A 154 -5.66 -0.43 -11.71
C HIS A 154 -4.20 -0.01 -11.55
N ILE A 155 -3.94 0.67 -10.43
CA ILE A 155 -2.58 0.91 -9.92
C ILE A 155 -2.47 0.19 -8.58
N PHE A 156 -1.47 -0.67 -8.46
CA PHE A 156 -1.05 -1.25 -7.18
C PHE A 156 0.34 -0.72 -6.82
N PHE A 157 0.54 -0.30 -5.57
CA PHE A 157 1.87 -0.06 -5.06
C PHE A 157 2.01 -0.46 -3.60
N ARG A 158 3.24 -0.83 -3.23
CA ARG A 158 3.65 -1.08 -1.86
C ARG A 158 4.84 -0.22 -1.49
N GLU A 159 4.80 0.38 -0.32
CA GLU A 159 5.87 1.23 0.17
C GLU A 159 6.18 0.98 1.65
N SER A 160 7.43 1.28 2.03
CA SER A 160 7.81 1.37 3.45
C SER A 160 7.45 2.76 3.97
N CYS A 161 6.68 2.79 5.04
CA CYS A 161 6.22 4.04 5.65
C CYS A 161 6.81 4.21 7.04
N PHE A 162 6.90 5.45 7.52
CA PHE A 162 7.40 5.87 8.82
C PHE A 162 8.90 5.62 9.05
N HIS A 163 9.37 4.39 8.91
CA HIS A 163 10.78 4.01 9.09
C HIS A 163 11.11 2.72 8.34
N GLN A 164 12.40 2.40 8.28
CA GLN A 164 12.86 1.15 7.68
C GLN A 164 12.33 -0.06 8.46
N SER A 165 11.82 -1.07 7.75
CA SER A 165 11.35 -2.34 8.32
C SER A 165 12.41 -3.42 8.39
N GLY A 166 13.41 -3.39 7.50
CA GLY A 166 14.51 -4.34 7.47
C GLY A 166 15.50 -4.13 8.62
N ASP A 167 16.23 -5.19 9.01
CA ASP A 167 17.21 -5.17 10.08
C ASP A 167 18.60 -4.70 9.63
N SER A 168 18.88 -4.66 8.33
CA SER A 168 20.15 -4.20 7.76
C SER A 168 20.20 -2.67 7.71
N LYS A 169 21.21 -2.10 8.42
CA LYS A 169 21.41 -0.64 8.42
C LYS A 169 22.37 -0.23 7.31
N ARG A 170 22.01 0.81 6.59
CA ARG A 170 22.87 1.44 5.57
C ARG A 170 23.48 2.71 6.14
N LYS A 171 24.74 2.96 5.75
CA LYS A 171 25.47 4.18 6.15
C LYS A 171 24.81 5.45 5.59
N VAL A 172 24.31 5.38 4.35
CA VAL A 172 23.52 6.42 3.70
C VAL A 172 22.26 5.76 3.14
N ASN A 173 21.11 6.29 3.50
CA ASN A 173 19.83 5.80 2.99
C ASN A 173 19.00 6.99 2.48
N PRO A 174 18.93 7.21 1.15
CA PRO A 174 18.20 8.33 0.57
C PRO A 174 16.68 8.09 0.47
N THR A 175 16.15 7.18 1.26
CA THR A 175 14.75 6.79 1.22
C THR A 175 13.86 7.79 1.94
N HIS A 176 12.72 8.13 1.34
CA HIS A 176 11.66 8.91 1.95
C HIS A 176 10.64 7.99 2.62
N TYR A 177 10.81 7.75 3.92
CA TYR A 177 9.85 6.97 4.71
C TYR A 177 8.66 7.85 5.11
N ARG A 178 7.75 8.03 4.17
CA ARG A 178 6.62 8.95 4.34
C ARG A 178 5.51 8.36 5.18
N GLU A 179 4.65 9.23 5.69
CA GLU A 179 3.37 8.83 6.25
C GLU A 179 2.42 8.35 5.15
N PRO A 180 1.60 7.33 5.39
CA PRO A 180 0.66 6.81 4.37
C PRO A 180 -0.27 7.88 3.80
N ARG A 181 -0.64 8.90 4.59
CA ARG A 181 -1.50 10.00 4.16
C ARG A 181 -0.96 10.77 2.97
N PHE A 182 0.34 10.90 2.85
CA PHE A 182 0.97 11.54 1.69
C PHE A 182 0.57 10.85 0.39
N TYR A 183 0.76 9.53 0.32
CA TYR A 183 0.43 8.76 -0.88
C TYR A 183 -1.06 8.78 -1.18
N THR A 184 -1.88 8.58 -0.17
CA THR A 184 -3.34 8.61 -0.33
C THR A 184 -3.81 9.96 -0.89
N LYS A 185 -3.28 11.07 -0.38
CA LYS A 185 -3.62 12.42 -0.85
C LYS A 185 -3.21 12.63 -2.31
N VAL A 186 -1.96 12.31 -2.65
CA VAL A 186 -1.42 12.54 -4.00
C VAL A 186 -2.18 11.72 -5.03
N PHE A 187 -2.45 10.45 -4.75
CA PHE A 187 -3.21 9.59 -5.68
C PHE A 187 -4.68 10.00 -5.77
N LYS A 188 -5.29 10.41 -4.68
CA LYS A 188 -6.68 10.88 -4.68
C LYS A 188 -6.87 12.18 -5.48
N GLU A 189 -5.86 13.05 -5.51
CA GLU A 189 -5.84 14.28 -6.31
C GLU A 189 -5.44 14.03 -7.77
N GLY A 190 -4.94 12.84 -8.10
CA GLY A 190 -4.55 12.46 -9.44
C GLY A 190 -5.74 12.41 -10.40
N HIS A 191 -5.61 13.11 -11.51
CA HIS A 191 -6.65 13.15 -12.55
C HIS A 191 -6.04 13.31 -13.92
N ALA A 192 -6.79 12.96 -14.95
CA ALA A 192 -6.43 13.19 -16.34
C ALA A 192 -7.67 13.56 -17.15
N ILE A 193 -7.47 14.39 -18.17
CA ILE A 193 -8.49 14.76 -19.14
C ILE A 193 -8.05 14.19 -20.49
N ASP A 194 -8.90 13.40 -21.13
CA ASP A 194 -8.62 12.82 -22.43
C ASP A 194 -8.88 13.82 -23.60
N GLN A 195 -8.62 13.39 -24.82
CA GLN A 195 -8.81 14.23 -26.01
C GLN A 195 -10.26 14.63 -26.24
N SER A 196 -11.23 13.84 -25.73
CA SER A 196 -12.65 14.14 -25.82
C SER A 196 -13.14 15.12 -24.74
N GLY A 197 -12.26 15.53 -23.81
CA GLY A 197 -12.60 16.35 -22.66
C GLY A 197 -13.18 15.58 -21.49
N SER A 198 -13.20 14.24 -21.55
CA SER A 198 -13.65 13.38 -20.46
C SER A 198 -12.60 13.32 -19.36
N SER A 199 -13.01 13.59 -18.12
CA SER A 199 -12.14 13.56 -16.95
C SER A 199 -12.16 12.19 -16.27
N SER A 200 -10.99 11.75 -15.81
CA SER A 200 -10.81 10.52 -15.04
C SER A 200 -10.05 10.80 -13.74
N GLU A 201 -10.33 10.01 -12.74
CA GLU A 201 -9.69 10.08 -11.42
C GLU A 201 -9.41 8.68 -10.88
N LEU A 202 -8.76 8.61 -9.72
CA LEU A 202 -8.47 7.35 -9.05
C LEU A 202 -9.42 7.14 -7.88
N SER A 203 -9.98 5.93 -7.78
CA SER A 203 -10.81 5.47 -6.67
C SER A 203 -10.02 4.46 -5.85
N LEU A 204 -9.90 4.70 -4.55
CA LEU A 204 -9.21 3.79 -3.63
C LEU A 204 -10.05 2.53 -3.40
N LEU A 205 -9.49 1.36 -3.69
CA LEU A 205 -10.13 0.07 -3.45
C LEU A 205 -9.59 -0.60 -2.18
N THR A 206 -8.28 -0.51 -1.93
CA THR A 206 -7.63 -1.15 -0.79
C THR A 206 -6.49 -0.30 -0.29
N CYS A 207 -6.37 -0.19 1.03
CA CYS A 207 -5.17 0.29 1.70
C CYS A 207 -4.97 -0.58 2.94
N LYS A 208 -3.84 -1.29 3.03
CA LYS A 208 -3.62 -2.22 4.14
C LYS A 208 -2.15 -2.47 4.43
N CYS A 209 -1.85 -2.90 5.66
CA CYS A 209 -0.54 -3.41 6.03
C CYS A 209 -0.27 -4.75 5.36
N VAL A 210 1.01 -5.05 5.11
CA VAL A 210 1.44 -6.39 4.68
C VAL A 210 1.42 -7.32 5.89
N GLY A 211 0.54 -8.32 5.86
CA GLY A 211 0.34 -9.25 6.98
C GLY A 211 1.56 -10.08 7.33
N ALA A 212 2.39 -10.44 6.36
CA ALA A 212 3.64 -11.17 6.59
C ALA A 212 4.59 -10.41 7.53
N TYR A 213 4.71 -9.09 7.39
CA TYR A 213 5.50 -8.26 8.30
C TYR A 213 4.87 -8.12 9.68
N VAL A 214 3.56 -7.99 9.75
CA VAL A 214 2.83 -7.94 11.03
C VAL A 214 3.02 -9.24 11.80
N LYS A 215 2.85 -10.37 11.15
CA LYS A 215 3.00 -11.71 11.74
C LYS A 215 4.42 -11.98 12.22
N ASN A 216 5.43 -11.74 11.37
CA ASN A 216 6.81 -12.16 11.64
C ASN A 216 7.64 -11.11 12.37
N LYS A 217 7.33 -9.84 12.21
CA LYS A 217 8.10 -8.72 12.78
C LYS A 217 7.27 -7.79 13.68
N LYS A 218 5.97 -8.01 13.80
CA LYS A 218 5.04 -7.11 14.49
C LYS A 218 5.22 -5.66 14.04
N ASN A 219 5.28 -5.48 12.72
CA ASN A 219 5.63 -4.24 12.07
C ASN A 219 4.54 -3.89 11.04
N GLN A 220 3.93 -2.71 11.18
CA GLN A 220 2.86 -2.20 10.33
C GLN A 220 3.34 -1.19 9.28
N ASN A 221 4.63 -1.09 9.05
CA ASN A 221 5.23 -0.08 8.19
C ASN A 221 5.14 -0.38 6.70
N GLN A 222 4.94 -1.65 6.34
CA GLN A 222 4.79 -2.05 4.95
C GLN A 222 3.33 -1.94 4.56
N ILE A 223 3.01 -1.04 3.64
CA ILE A 223 1.63 -0.68 3.31
C ILE A 223 1.40 -0.80 1.81
N CYS A 224 0.24 -1.39 1.45
CA CYS A 224 -0.21 -1.58 0.08
C CYS A 224 -1.40 -0.69 -0.22
N TRP A 225 -1.46 -0.19 -1.46
CA TRP A 225 -2.61 0.52 -2.01
C TRP A 225 -3.03 -0.11 -3.34
N LEU A 226 -4.32 -0.18 -3.55
CA LEU A 226 -4.91 -0.53 -4.84
C LEU A 226 -5.92 0.54 -5.23
N TRP A 227 -5.70 1.13 -6.40
CA TRP A 227 -6.53 2.18 -6.98
C TRP A 227 -7.10 1.73 -8.32
N GLN A 228 -8.26 2.24 -8.66
CA GLN A 228 -8.87 2.03 -9.97
C GLN A 228 -9.09 3.36 -10.68
N LYS A 229 -8.72 3.43 -11.97
CA LYS A 229 -9.05 4.57 -12.81
C LYS A 229 -10.51 4.51 -13.21
N VAL A 230 -11.21 5.59 -12.96
CA VAL A 230 -12.65 5.69 -13.14
C VAL A 230 -12.98 7.06 -13.73
N LYS A 231 -14.07 7.14 -14.51
CA LYS A 231 -14.55 8.43 -15.00
C LYS A 231 -15.01 9.28 -13.83
N SER A 232 -14.67 10.58 -13.87
CA SER A 232 -15.15 11.54 -12.87
C SER A 232 -16.65 11.75 -13.06
N THR A 233 -17.44 11.33 -12.05
CA THR A 233 -18.90 11.49 -12.01
C THR A 233 -19.31 12.09 -10.66
N GLU A 234 -20.51 12.69 -10.60
CA GLU A 234 -21.03 13.29 -9.36
C GLU A 234 -21.40 12.25 -8.30
N ASP A 235 -21.55 10.96 -8.67
CA ASP A 235 -22.12 9.88 -7.83
C ASP A 235 -21.14 9.14 -6.92
N ARG A 236 -19.94 9.66 -6.68
CA ARG A 236 -18.97 9.04 -5.75
C ARG A 236 -19.04 9.59 -4.35
N GLY A 237 -20.25 9.93 -3.95
CA GLY A 237 -20.50 10.74 -2.80
C GLY A 237 -20.22 10.06 -1.47
N PHE A 238 -20.45 8.74 -1.32
CA PHE A 238 -20.49 8.14 0.03
C PHE A 238 -19.12 8.06 0.70
N GLN A 239 -18.10 7.53 0.03
CA GLN A 239 -16.75 7.46 0.60
C GLN A 239 -16.17 8.86 0.82
N ARG A 240 -16.31 9.75 -0.15
CA ARG A 240 -15.88 11.14 -0.02
C ARG A 240 -16.65 11.89 1.07
N PHE A 241 -17.95 11.63 1.20
CA PHE A 241 -18.77 12.19 2.26
C PHE A 241 -18.27 11.76 3.63
N LEU A 242 -18.02 10.45 3.84
CA LEU A 242 -17.47 9.94 5.09
C LEU A 242 -16.13 10.58 5.44
N ASP A 243 -15.19 10.62 4.48
CA ASP A 243 -13.84 11.11 4.72
C ASP A 243 -13.78 12.64 4.89
N ASN A 244 -14.56 13.39 4.11
CA ASN A 244 -14.46 14.86 4.07
C ASN A 244 -15.40 15.56 5.03
N VAL A 245 -16.54 14.98 5.34
CA VAL A 245 -17.59 15.63 6.17
C VAL A 245 -17.67 15.01 7.54
N GLN A 246 -17.79 13.69 7.63
CA GLN A 246 -18.05 12.96 8.86
C GLN A 246 -16.79 12.67 9.69
N TYR A 247 -15.68 12.31 9.01
CA TYR A 247 -14.42 11.91 9.66
C TYR A 247 -13.24 12.79 9.26
N LYS A 248 -13.39 14.11 9.29
CA LYS A 248 -12.25 15.03 9.13
C LYS A 248 -11.25 14.85 10.25
N THR A 249 -9.97 15.08 9.97
CA THR A 249 -8.87 15.01 10.96
C THR A 249 -9.21 15.77 12.24
N SER A 250 -9.76 17.01 12.13
CA SER A 250 -10.16 17.80 13.28
C SER A 250 -11.26 17.15 14.12
N GLY A 251 -12.19 16.44 13.46
CA GLY A 251 -13.26 15.69 14.13
C GLY A 251 -12.72 14.49 14.89
N ILE A 252 -11.81 13.73 14.28
CA ILE A 252 -11.16 12.58 14.92
C ILE A 252 -10.39 13.03 16.16
N LEU A 253 -9.59 14.08 16.06
CA LEU A 253 -8.84 14.62 17.20
C LEU A 253 -9.76 15.11 18.32
N ARG A 254 -10.92 15.65 17.99
CA ARG A 254 -11.93 16.05 18.97
C ARG A 254 -12.49 14.85 19.73
N TYR A 255 -12.81 13.75 19.02
CA TYR A 255 -13.28 12.52 19.64
C TYR A 255 -12.23 11.91 20.58
N GLU A 256 -10.96 11.92 20.16
CA GLU A 256 -9.85 11.44 21.01
C GLU A 256 -9.73 12.24 22.32
N ARG A 257 -9.97 13.54 22.29
CA ARG A 257 -9.98 14.37 23.50
C ARG A 257 -11.08 14.00 24.48
N VAL A 258 -12.22 13.55 23.95
CA VAL A 258 -13.39 13.17 24.78
C VAL A 258 -13.29 11.73 25.27
N PHE A 259 -12.91 10.79 24.40
CA PHE A 259 -12.96 9.35 24.68
C PHE A 259 -11.60 8.72 24.98
N GLY A 260 -10.52 9.49 24.89
CA GLY A 260 -9.15 9.01 25.09
C GLY A 260 -8.41 8.73 23.79
N GLN A 261 -7.09 8.68 23.87
CA GLN A 261 -6.23 8.43 22.72
C GLN A 261 -6.53 7.05 22.10
N GLY A 262 -6.74 7.02 20.81
CA GLY A 262 -7.08 5.79 20.07
C GLY A 262 -8.58 5.48 20.04
N PHE A 263 -9.44 6.29 20.63
CA PHE A 263 -10.88 6.03 20.72
C PHE A 263 -11.72 7.18 20.16
N VAL A 264 -12.70 6.81 19.32
CA VAL A 264 -13.69 7.73 18.75
C VAL A 264 -15.13 7.26 19.04
N SER A 265 -15.28 6.29 19.95
CA SER A 265 -16.57 5.73 20.32
C SER A 265 -16.89 5.95 21.80
N THR A 266 -18.18 5.90 22.12
CA THR A 266 -18.71 6.16 23.46
C THR A 266 -18.10 5.19 24.50
N GLY A 267 -17.64 5.75 25.64
CA GLY A 267 -17.09 5.01 26.75
C GLY A 267 -15.58 4.71 26.66
N GLY A 268 -14.93 5.00 25.52
CA GLY A 268 -13.49 4.88 25.37
C GLY A 268 -12.95 3.51 25.78
N ILE A 269 -11.80 3.51 26.47
CA ILE A 269 -11.08 2.27 26.88
C ILE A 269 -11.89 1.42 27.88
N GLU A 270 -12.61 2.05 28.82
CA GLU A 270 -13.34 1.30 29.86
C GLU A 270 -14.45 0.42 29.26
N THR A 271 -15.25 0.98 28.35
CA THR A 271 -16.29 0.21 27.66
C THR A 271 -15.71 -0.83 26.74
N THR A 272 -14.58 -0.52 26.08
CA THR A 272 -13.87 -1.50 25.24
C THR A 272 -13.41 -2.70 26.05
N LYS A 273 -12.82 -2.49 27.24
CA LYS A 273 -12.41 -3.58 28.12
C LYS A 273 -13.58 -4.47 28.51
N GLU A 274 -14.72 -3.89 28.87
CA GLU A 274 -15.92 -4.66 29.23
C GLU A 274 -16.38 -5.57 28.08
N PHE A 275 -16.48 -5.05 26.86
CA PHE A 275 -16.92 -5.82 25.71
C PHE A 275 -15.89 -6.86 25.28
N VAL A 276 -14.60 -6.51 25.24
CA VAL A 276 -13.54 -7.43 24.83
C VAL A 276 -13.40 -8.58 25.82
N ASP A 277 -13.49 -8.30 27.12
CA ASP A 277 -13.39 -9.35 28.14
C ASP A 277 -14.52 -10.41 28.02
N LEU A 278 -15.68 -10.04 27.47
CA LEU A 278 -16.78 -10.97 27.18
C LEU A 278 -16.49 -11.92 26.00
N LEU A 279 -15.53 -11.62 25.15
CA LEU A 279 -15.22 -12.43 23.97
C LEU A 279 -14.43 -13.70 24.31
N ASP A 280 -13.89 -13.82 25.51
CA ASP A 280 -13.08 -14.96 25.95
C ASP A 280 -11.95 -15.30 24.96
N LEU A 281 -11.18 -14.28 24.55
CA LEU A 281 -10.10 -14.41 23.58
C LEU A 281 -8.98 -15.30 24.10
N LYS A 282 -8.47 -16.17 23.22
CA LYS A 282 -7.34 -17.06 23.52
C LYS A 282 -6.12 -16.67 22.69
N PRO A 283 -4.90 -16.80 23.25
CA PRO A 283 -3.67 -16.53 22.50
C PRO A 283 -3.63 -17.26 21.16
N GLY A 284 -3.17 -16.57 20.13
CA GLY A 284 -3.04 -17.11 18.77
C GLY A 284 -4.31 -17.08 17.93
N GLN A 285 -5.45 -16.68 18.48
CA GLN A 285 -6.67 -16.51 17.68
C GLN A 285 -6.56 -15.33 16.73
N LYS A 286 -7.29 -15.41 15.62
CA LYS A 286 -7.43 -14.34 14.65
C LYS A 286 -8.81 -13.68 14.76
N VAL A 287 -8.80 -12.36 14.96
CA VAL A 287 -9.98 -11.54 15.20
C VAL A 287 -10.18 -10.56 14.05
N LEU A 288 -11.41 -10.48 13.53
CA LEU A 288 -11.82 -9.41 12.62
C LEU A 288 -12.58 -8.36 13.41
N ASP A 289 -12.10 -7.11 13.40
CA ASP A 289 -12.82 -5.96 13.95
C ASP A 289 -13.44 -5.14 12.81
N VAL A 290 -14.75 -5.17 12.70
CA VAL A 290 -15.51 -4.43 11.69
C VAL A 290 -15.84 -3.04 12.23
N GLY A 291 -15.35 -2.00 11.52
CA GLY A 291 -15.49 -0.62 11.97
C GLY A 291 -14.48 -0.27 13.07
N CYS A 292 -13.22 -0.58 12.83
CA CYS A 292 -12.15 -0.44 13.82
C CYS A 292 -11.87 1.01 14.27
N GLY A 293 -12.35 2.01 13.52
CA GLY A 293 -12.05 3.41 13.79
C GLY A 293 -10.54 3.68 13.77
N ILE A 294 -10.02 4.29 14.82
CA ILE A 294 -8.60 4.58 14.96
C ILE A 294 -7.82 3.51 15.75
N GLY A 295 -8.42 2.35 15.97
CA GLY A 295 -7.73 1.13 16.36
C GLY A 295 -7.55 0.88 17.87
N GLY A 296 -8.11 1.72 18.75
CA GLY A 296 -7.93 1.57 20.20
C GLY A 296 -8.30 0.18 20.73
N GLY A 297 -9.43 -0.36 20.32
CA GLY A 297 -9.88 -1.70 20.69
C GLY A 297 -8.98 -2.80 20.13
N ASP A 298 -8.48 -2.63 18.91
CA ASP A 298 -7.59 -3.58 18.26
C ASP A 298 -6.26 -3.71 18.98
N PHE A 299 -5.67 -2.57 19.36
CA PHE A 299 -4.43 -2.57 20.15
C PHE A 299 -4.65 -3.19 21.53
N TYR A 300 -5.78 -2.89 22.18
CA TYR A 300 -6.10 -3.48 23.47
C TYR A 300 -6.22 -5.00 23.37
N MET A 301 -6.93 -5.53 22.37
CA MET A 301 -7.06 -6.97 22.16
C MET A 301 -5.71 -7.64 21.88
N ALA A 302 -4.94 -7.10 20.96
CA ALA A 302 -3.66 -7.70 20.56
C ALA A 302 -2.61 -7.64 21.66
N GLU A 303 -2.53 -6.55 22.42
CA GLU A 303 -1.53 -6.35 23.48
C GLU A 303 -1.86 -7.15 24.74
N ASN A 304 -3.15 -7.35 25.08
CA ASN A 304 -3.55 -7.99 26.32
C ASN A 304 -3.95 -9.45 26.20
N TYR A 305 -4.31 -9.91 25.00
CA TYR A 305 -4.77 -11.29 24.77
C TYR A 305 -3.89 -12.10 23.81
N ASP A 306 -2.83 -11.49 23.26
CA ASP A 306 -1.93 -12.10 22.29
C ASP A 306 -2.66 -12.71 21.08
N VAL A 307 -3.61 -11.98 20.55
CA VAL A 307 -4.37 -12.33 19.35
C VAL A 307 -3.88 -11.53 18.14
N HIS A 308 -4.12 -12.05 16.94
CA HIS A 308 -3.88 -11.33 15.70
C HIS A 308 -5.20 -10.64 15.28
N VAL A 309 -5.19 -9.31 15.22
CA VAL A 309 -6.38 -8.52 14.90
C VAL A 309 -6.26 -7.93 13.51
N VAL A 310 -7.30 -8.10 12.70
CA VAL A 310 -7.49 -7.40 11.43
C VAL A 310 -8.61 -6.38 11.63
N GLY A 311 -8.26 -5.10 11.61
CA GLY A 311 -9.22 -4.01 11.73
C GLY A 311 -9.57 -3.45 10.35
N ILE A 312 -10.85 -3.38 10.04
CA ILE A 312 -11.33 -2.77 8.81
C ILE A 312 -12.25 -1.59 9.09
N ASP A 313 -12.16 -0.58 8.26
CA ASP A 313 -13.02 0.61 8.32
C ASP A 313 -13.21 1.18 6.91
N LEU A 314 -14.35 1.83 6.67
CA LEU A 314 -14.63 2.52 5.41
C LEU A 314 -13.81 3.79 5.23
N SER A 315 -13.44 4.44 6.34
CA SER A 315 -12.77 5.73 6.30
C SER A 315 -11.26 5.59 6.21
N ILE A 316 -10.67 6.11 5.13
CA ILE A 316 -9.22 6.21 5.01
C ILE A 316 -8.59 7.08 6.10
N ASN A 317 -9.29 8.11 6.57
CA ASN A 317 -8.79 8.96 7.67
C ASN A 317 -8.68 8.16 8.97
N MET A 318 -9.67 7.35 9.30
CA MET A 318 -9.65 6.45 10.47
C MET A 318 -8.49 5.46 10.39
N VAL A 319 -8.36 4.76 9.26
CA VAL A 319 -7.30 3.77 9.03
C VAL A 319 -5.92 4.44 9.08
N SER A 320 -5.77 5.64 8.52
CA SER A 320 -4.50 6.37 8.57
C SER A 320 -4.10 6.72 10.01
N PHE A 321 -5.03 7.15 10.85
CA PHE A 321 -4.75 7.37 12.27
C PHE A 321 -4.41 6.07 13.00
N ALA A 322 -5.11 4.98 12.71
CA ALA A 322 -4.81 3.67 13.28
C ALA A 322 -3.39 3.21 12.92
N LEU A 323 -2.97 3.38 11.67
CA LEU A 323 -1.62 3.08 11.21
C LEU A 323 -0.56 3.93 11.93
N GLU A 324 -0.82 5.22 12.14
CA GLU A 324 0.08 6.10 12.89
C GLU A 324 0.20 5.68 14.36
N HIS A 325 -0.90 5.30 15.01
CA HIS A 325 -0.90 4.81 16.38
C HIS A 325 -0.20 3.45 16.54
N ALA A 326 -0.03 2.70 15.45
CA ALA A 326 0.70 1.44 15.46
C ALA A 326 2.22 1.61 15.59
N ILE A 327 2.75 2.80 15.35
CA ILE A 327 4.20 3.06 15.39
C ILE A 327 4.75 2.72 16.77
N GLY A 328 5.78 1.87 16.80
CA GLY A 328 6.45 1.46 18.02
C GLY A 328 5.71 0.40 18.85
N ARG A 329 4.50 0.03 18.49
CA ARG A 329 3.77 -1.07 19.15
C ARG A 329 4.21 -2.42 18.58
N LYS A 330 4.50 -3.37 19.45
CA LYS A 330 4.92 -4.73 19.06
C LYS A 330 3.78 -5.71 19.28
N CYS A 331 2.74 -5.57 18.51
CA CYS A 331 1.56 -6.43 18.53
C CYS A 331 1.10 -6.77 17.12
N ALA A 332 0.32 -7.85 16.98
CA ALA A 332 -0.15 -8.34 15.68
C ALA A 332 -1.48 -7.66 15.31
N VAL A 333 -1.41 -6.45 14.77
CA VAL A 333 -2.59 -5.72 14.28
C VAL A 333 -2.36 -5.30 12.84
N GLU A 334 -3.33 -5.62 11.97
CA GLU A 334 -3.40 -5.15 10.58
C GLU A 334 -4.57 -4.18 10.45
N PHE A 335 -4.41 -3.15 9.62
CA PHE A 335 -5.49 -2.23 9.28
C PHE A 335 -5.74 -2.19 7.79
N GLU A 336 -7.01 -2.11 7.39
CA GLU A 336 -7.44 -2.08 6.00
C GLU A 336 -8.64 -1.15 5.81
N VAL A 337 -8.60 -0.33 4.75
CA VAL A 337 -9.81 0.37 4.26
C VAL A 337 -10.64 -0.64 3.48
N ALA A 338 -11.80 -0.99 3.99
CA ALA A 338 -12.68 -1.96 3.36
C ALA A 338 -14.14 -1.73 3.75
N ASP A 339 -15.03 -2.05 2.83
CA ASP A 339 -16.47 -2.13 3.08
C ASP A 339 -16.81 -3.56 3.51
N CYS A 340 -17.26 -3.73 4.75
CA CYS A 340 -17.62 -5.03 5.29
C CYS A 340 -18.79 -5.71 4.55
N THR A 341 -19.59 -4.95 3.79
CA THR A 341 -20.70 -5.49 3.01
C THR A 341 -20.25 -6.12 1.69
N THR A 342 -19.07 -5.75 1.20
CA THR A 342 -18.52 -6.23 -0.08
C THR A 342 -17.21 -7.01 0.07
N LYS A 343 -16.47 -6.78 1.16
CA LYS A 343 -15.22 -7.48 1.43
C LYS A 343 -15.49 -8.95 1.73
N THR A 344 -14.75 -9.84 1.06
CA THR A 344 -14.80 -11.28 1.28
C THR A 344 -13.48 -11.80 1.81
N TYR A 345 -13.56 -12.82 2.64
CA TYR A 345 -12.41 -13.56 3.14
C TYR A 345 -12.62 -15.06 2.87
N PRO A 346 -11.56 -15.86 2.74
CA PRO A 346 -11.68 -17.31 2.68
C PRO A 346 -12.42 -17.86 3.93
N ASP A 347 -13.11 -18.96 3.77
CA ASP A 347 -13.78 -19.63 4.89
C ASP A 347 -12.77 -19.97 6.00
N ASN A 348 -13.21 -19.91 7.23
CA ASN A 348 -12.40 -20.21 8.42
C ASN A 348 -11.16 -19.32 8.59
N THR A 349 -11.21 -18.07 8.11
CA THR A 349 -10.10 -17.10 8.26
C THR A 349 -10.02 -16.56 9.69
N PHE A 350 -11.16 -16.32 10.34
CA PHE A 350 -11.23 -15.71 11.66
C PHE A 350 -11.84 -16.64 12.70
N ASP A 351 -11.34 -16.58 13.94
CA ASP A 351 -11.91 -17.27 15.09
C ASP A 351 -13.02 -16.44 15.73
N VAL A 352 -12.90 -15.12 15.70
CA VAL A 352 -13.84 -14.17 16.32
C VAL A 352 -14.08 -13.00 15.38
N ILE A 353 -15.33 -12.56 15.29
CA ILE A 353 -15.73 -11.33 14.63
C ILE A 353 -16.28 -10.38 15.69
N TYR A 354 -15.69 -9.19 15.77
CA TYR A 354 -16.05 -8.15 16.71
C TYR A 354 -16.52 -6.92 15.94
N SER A 355 -17.58 -6.30 16.44
CA SER A 355 -18.05 -5.01 15.91
C SER A 355 -18.67 -4.19 17.01
N ARG A 356 -18.31 -2.91 17.05
CA ARG A 356 -18.86 -1.96 18.01
C ARG A 356 -19.36 -0.72 17.29
N ASP A 357 -20.66 -0.43 17.46
CA ASP A 357 -21.34 0.76 16.92
C ASP A 357 -21.35 0.92 15.39
N THR A 358 -20.84 -0.05 14.64
CA THR A 358 -20.69 0.05 13.18
C THR A 358 -21.94 -0.36 12.43
N ILE A 359 -22.66 -1.38 12.92
CA ILE A 359 -23.84 -1.93 12.24
C ILE A 359 -24.95 -0.88 12.12
N LEU A 360 -24.97 0.10 13.02
CA LEU A 360 -25.92 1.21 12.99
C LEU A 360 -25.75 2.14 11.78
N HIS A 361 -24.61 2.09 11.12
CA HIS A 361 -24.27 2.94 9.97
C HIS A 361 -24.33 2.20 8.62
N ILE A 362 -24.65 0.92 8.64
CA ILE A 362 -24.83 0.11 7.43
C ILE A 362 -26.29 0.23 6.96
N GLN A 363 -26.50 0.78 5.77
CA GLN A 363 -27.82 0.90 5.13
C GLN A 363 -28.01 -0.19 4.08
#